data_6130e5d05ce66a1b098ad3af33caece8
#
_entry.id   6130e5d05ce66a1b098ad3af33caece8
#
_cell.length_a   1.000
_cell.length_b   1.000
_cell.length_c   1.000
_cell.angle_alpha   90.00
_cell.angle_beta   90.00
_cell.angle_gamma   90.00
#
_symmetry.space_group_name_H-M   'P 1'
#
loop_
_entity.id
_entity.type
_entity.pdbx_description
1 polymer ?
#
loop_
_entity_poly.entity_id
_entity_poly.type
_entity_poly.pdbx_seq_one_letter_code
_entity_poly.pdbx_strand_id
1 'polypeptide(L)'
;PGLIRKEKVELLVKAGMYRIKMGIQSPSARILKFYKRPATVASTRKAIEIISDYTSSMIPPTYDLILDNPVENREDVLESLRFIYDMPRPFTLNIFSLRLMPNTELANQLKALDITHPTIEELSYTLVKPSFANILVYAIDIVRPPRKFFEFLLKYVKPYSEPQGEYPTALFLIRTLYMVKRGLNHLRFLDFSYFPGFMGAIGYWFAKAGILRFWHLHVLKFR
;
A
#
# COMPACT_ATOMS: atom_id res chain seq x y z
N PRO A 1 -11.73 0.95 5.26
CA PRO A 1 -11.54 0.27 6.57
C PRO A 1 -12.83 0.12 7.36
N GLY A 2 -13.65 1.17 7.53
CA GLY A 2 -14.85 1.17 8.40
C GLY A 2 -15.92 0.12 8.13
N LEU A 3 -15.90 -0.54 6.99
CA LEU A 3 -16.83 -1.62 6.63
C LEU A 3 -16.29 -3.02 6.90
N ILE A 4 -15.03 -3.16 7.29
CA ILE A 4 -14.40 -4.45 7.59
C ILE A 4 -14.85 -4.90 8.98
N ARG A 5 -15.54 -6.04 9.01
CA ARG A 5 -16.01 -6.73 10.21
C ARG A 5 -15.62 -8.21 10.11
N LYS A 6 -15.31 -8.83 11.24
CA LYS A 6 -14.84 -10.24 11.29
C LYS A 6 -15.84 -11.17 10.60
N GLU A 7 -17.11 -11.06 10.95
CA GLU A 7 -18.17 -11.91 10.42
C GLU A 7 -18.32 -11.79 8.89
N LYS A 8 -18.16 -10.55 8.37
CA LYS A 8 -18.20 -10.32 6.91
C LYS A 8 -17.00 -10.94 6.20
N VAL A 9 -15.79 -10.76 6.75
CA VAL A 9 -14.57 -11.33 6.15
C VAL A 9 -14.65 -12.85 6.17
N GLU A 10 -15.10 -13.45 7.27
CA GLU A 10 -15.30 -14.88 7.40
C GLU A 10 -16.26 -15.43 6.35
N LEU A 11 -17.43 -14.80 6.18
CA LEU A 11 -18.40 -15.20 5.17
C LEU A 11 -17.85 -15.09 3.75
N LEU A 12 -17.12 -14.02 3.45
CA LEU A 12 -16.51 -13.82 2.15
C LEU A 12 -15.42 -14.87 1.86
N VAL A 13 -14.58 -15.20 2.85
CA VAL A 13 -13.57 -16.25 2.73
C VAL A 13 -14.23 -17.62 2.52
N LYS A 14 -15.28 -17.94 3.29
CA LYS A 14 -16.08 -19.18 3.08
C LYS A 14 -16.73 -19.23 1.70
N ALA A 15 -17.12 -18.07 1.15
CA ALA A 15 -17.67 -17.96 -0.20
C ALA A 15 -16.60 -18.01 -1.30
N GLY A 16 -15.31 -18.14 -0.94
CA GLY A 16 -14.22 -18.28 -1.89
C GLY A 16 -13.45 -16.99 -2.19
N MET A 17 -13.62 -15.93 -1.38
CA MET A 17 -12.77 -14.75 -1.50
C MET A 17 -11.33 -15.12 -1.13
N TYR A 18 -10.41 -14.93 -2.05
CA TYR A 18 -8.98 -15.21 -1.86
C TYR A 18 -8.09 -13.96 -2.04
N ARG A 19 -8.69 -12.80 -2.24
CA ARG A 19 -7.98 -11.53 -2.42
C ARG A 19 -8.74 -10.39 -1.77
N ILE A 20 -8.02 -9.50 -1.11
CA ILE A 20 -8.55 -8.25 -0.58
C ILE A 20 -7.59 -7.10 -0.86
N LYS A 21 -8.16 -5.96 -1.25
CA LYS A 21 -7.45 -4.69 -1.40
C LYS A 21 -8.17 -3.64 -0.56
N MET A 22 -7.41 -2.88 0.23
CA MET A 22 -7.97 -1.85 1.09
C MET A 22 -7.13 -0.57 1.05
N GLY A 23 -7.78 0.57 0.84
CA GLY A 23 -7.12 1.87 0.93
C GLY A 23 -6.88 2.27 2.40
N ILE A 24 -5.62 2.45 2.78
CA ILE A 24 -5.21 3.11 4.02
C ILE A 24 -5.12 4.60 3.77
N GLN A 25 -4.57 4.98 2.63
CA GLN A 25 -4.28 6.33 2.14
C GLN A 25 -3.17 7.00 2.96
N SER A 26 -3.42 7.35 4.22
CA SER A 26 -2.44 7.81 5.19
C SER A 26 -2.76 7.24 6.57
N PRO A 27 -1.77 6.76 7.33
CA PRO A 27 -1.94 6.39 8.73
C PRO A 27 -1.95 7.56 9.73
N SER A 28 -1.79 8.82 9.29
CA SER A 28 -1.91 9.99 10.16
C SER A 28 -3.37 10.43 10.30
N ALA A 29 -3.83 10.62 11.54
CA ALA A 29 -5.17 11.11 11.84
C ALA A 29 -5.42 12.50 11.24
N ARG A 30 -4.41 13.39 11.28
CA ARG A 30 -4.46 14.72 10.73
C ARG A 30 -4.65 14.69 9.21
N ILE A 31 -3.93 13.83 8.53
CA ILE A 31 -3.99 13.69 7.07
C ILE A 31 -5.28 13.01 6.62
N LEU A 32 -5.79 12.00 7.35
CA LEU A 32 -7.09 11.43 7.06
C LEU A 32 -8.21 12.48 7.16
N LYS A 33 -8.14 13.36 8.16
CA LYS A 33 -9.07 14.49 8.28
C LYS A 33 -8.94 15.47 7.12
N PHE A 34 -7.71 15.79 6.71
CA PHE A 34 -7.43 16.64 5.55
C PHE A 34 -8.02 16.05 4.26
N TYR A 35 -7.90 14.74 4.06
CA TYR A 35 -8.53 14.03 2.93
C TYR A 35 -10.05 13.83 3.12
N LYS A 36 -10.65 14.30 4.21
CA LYS A 36 -12.06 14.07 4.56
C LYS A 36 -12.46 12.59 4.53
N ARG A 37 -11.56 11.72 5.00
CA ARG A 37 -11.82 10.28 5.08
C ARG A 37 -12.59 9.95 6.36
N PRO A 38 -13.69 9.16 6.27
CA PRO A 38 -14.47 8.79 7.46
C PRO A 38 -13.77 7.74 8.33
N ALA A 39 -12.75 7.06 7.80
CA ALA A 39 -11.98 6.06 8.53
C ALA A 39 -10.99 6.73 9.50
N THR A 40 -10.88 6.17 10.69
CA THR A 40 -9.87 6.56 11.68
C THR A 40 -8.66 5.63 11.61
N VAL A 41 -7.52 6.06 12.16
CA VAL A 41 -6.32 5.20 12.28
C VAL A 41 -6.64 3.93 13.07
N ALA A 42 -7.42 4.05 14.16
CA ALA A 42 -7.85 2.91 14.97
C ALA A 42 -8.73 1.92 14.19
N SER A 43 -9.72 2.42 13.42
CA SER A 43 -10.56 1.56 12.58
C SER A 43 -9.79 0.90 11.45
N THR A 44 -8.77 1.58 10.92
CA THR A 44 -7.86 1.03 9.91
C THR A 44 -7.00 -0.09 10.49
N ARG A 45 -6.41 0.11 11.68
CA ARG A 45 -5.64 -0.91 12.39
C ARG A 45 -6.48 -2.15 12.67
N LYS A 46 -7.67 -1.96 13.25
CA LYS A 46 -8.61 -3.07 13.50
C LYS A 46 -8.97 -3.83 12.22
N ALA A 47 -9.21 -3.12 11.12
CA ALA A 47 -9.50 -3.76 9.84
C ALA A 47 -8.32 -4.62 9.34
N ILE A 48 -7.08 -4.13 9.46
CA ILE A 48 -5.86 -4.87 9.10
C ILE A 48 -5.70 -6.12 9.99
N GLU A 49 -5.92 -5.99 11.29
CA GLU A 49 -5.87 -7.12 12.23
C GLU A 49 -6.89 -8.20 11.86
N ILE A 50 -8.16 -7.83 11.61
CA ILE A 50 -9.18 -8.76 11.16
C ILE A 50 -8.77 -9.47 9.86
N ILE A 51 -8.26 -8.73 8.87
CA ILE A 51 -7.82 -9.31 7.60
C ILE A 51 -6.64 -10.27 7.82
N SER A 52 -5.72 -9.93 8.73
CA SER A 52 -4.53 -10.73 9.01
C SER A 52 -4.86 -12.12 9.56
N ASP A 53 -5.98 -12.30 10.27
CA ASP A 53 -6.45 -13.59 10.77
C ASP A 53 -6.76 -14.59 9.63
N TYR A 54 -6.96 -14.11 8.41
CA TYR A 54 -7.35 -14.92 7.25
C TYR A 54 -6.26 -15.05 6.18
N THR A 55 -5.03 -14.60 6.45
CA THR A 55 -3.92 -14.64 5.47
C THR A 55 -3.49 -16.03 5.07
N SER A 56 -3.80 -17.06 5.88
CA SER A 56 -3.62 -18.47 5.52
C SER A 56 -4.63 -18.97 4.47
N SER A 57 -5.69 -18.21 4.20
CA SER A 57 -6.77 -18.58 3.27
C SER A 57 -6.85 -17.64 2.08
N MET A 58 -5.90 -16.72 1.94
CA MET A 58 -5.91 -15.74 0.85
C MET A 58 -4.50 -15.31 0.43
N ILE A 59 -4.42 -14.71 -0.73
CA ILE A 59 -3.23 -13.98 -1.20
C ILE A 59 -2.92 -12.84 -0.20
N PRO A 60 -1.65 -12.52 0.05
CA PRO A 60 -1.29 -11.40 0.93
C PRO A 60 -2.12 -10.15 0.61
N PRO A 61 -2.81 -9.59 1.61
CA PRO A 61 -3.66 -8.42 1.40
C PRO A 61 -2.86 -7.26 0.85
N THR A 62 -3.50 -6.47 0.00
CA THR A 62 -2.87 -5.30 -0.62
C THR A 62 -3.44 -4.03 0.00
N TYR A 63 -2.57 -3.14 0.44
CA TYR A 63 -2.94 -1.87 1.05
C TYR A 63 -2.45 -0.69 0.21
N ASP A 64 -3.36 0.23 -0.11
CA ASP A 64 -3.03 1.43 -0.87
C ASP A 64 -2.57 2.54 0.07
N LEU A 65 -1.43 3.15 -0.24
CA LEU A 65 -0.81 4.23 0.49
C LEU A 65 -0.51 5.40 -0.45
N ILE A 66 -0.81 6.62 -0.01
CA ILE A 66 -0.50 7.86 -0.74
C ILE A 66 0.65 8.56 -0.01
N LEU A 67 1.72 8.83 -0.74
CA LEU A 67 2.92 9.54 -0.30
C LEU A 67 3.03 10.91 -0.98
N ASP A 68 4.08 11.63 -0.67
CA ASP A 68 4.42 12.93 -1.27
C ASP A 68 3.38 14.03 -1.03
N ASN A 69 2.58 13.93 0.04
CA ASN A 69 1.65 14.98 0.39
C ASN A 69 2.39 16.20 0.98
N PRO A 70 2.35 17.36 0.33
CA PRO A 70 3.09 18.54 0.78
C PRO A 70 2.59 19.13 2.11
N VAL A 71 1.41 18.71 2.58
CA VAL A 71 0.83 19.15 3.86
C VAL A 71 1.35 18.31 5.03
N GLU A 72 1.94 17.12 4.77
CA GLU A 72 2.47 16.27 5.84
C GLU A 72 3.67 16.92 6.51
N ASN A 73 3.59 17.05 7.83
CA ASN A 73 4.73 17.39 8.66
C ASN A 73 5.55 16.14 9.02
N ARG A 74 6.65 16.32 9.75
CA ARG A 74 7.55 15.21 10.11
C ARG A 74 6.83 14.14 10.94
N GLU A 75 5.98 14.53 11.87
CA GLU A 75 5.28 13.57 12.74
C GLU A 75 4.30 12.71 11.93
N ASP A 76 3.59 13.28 10.96
CA ASP A 76 2.70 12.49 10.08
C ASP A 76 3.45 11.42 9.31
N VAL A 77 4.64 11.76 8.79
CA VAL A 77 5.49 10.80 8.07
C VAL A 77 6.02 9.72 9.00
N LEU A 78 6.44 10.09 10.23
CA LEU A 78 6.91 9.14 11.24
C LEU A 78 5.79 8.21 11.72
N GLU A 79 4.58 8.75 11.97
CA GLU A 79 3.39 7.94 12.31
C GLU A 79 3.10 6.92 11.20
N SER A 80 3.18 7.35 9.94
CA SER A 80 2.94 6.50 8.78
C SER A 80 3.97 5.38 8.69
N LEU A 81 5.26 5.69 8.85
CA LEU A 81 6.33 4.69 8.80
C LEU A 81 6.22 3.67 9.95
N ARG A 82 5.95 4.13 11.18
CA ARG A 82 5.74 3.25 12.34
C ARG A 82 4.50 2.38 12.17
N PHE A 83 3.41 2.95 11.68
CA PHE A 83 2.19 2.19 11.43
C PHE A 83 2.45 1.05 10.44
N ILE A 84 3.10 1.32 9.30
CA ILE A 84 3.42 0.31 8.29
C ILE A 84 4.38 -0.75 8.85
N TYR A 85 5.39 -0.32 9.62
CA TYR A 85 6.34 -1.24 10.26
C TYR A 85 5.64 -2.22 11.20
N ASP A 86 4.63 -1.76 11.96
CA ASP A 86 3.91 -2.53 12.97
C ASP A 86 2.78 -3.40 12.38
N MET A 87 2.44 -3.23 11.10
CA MET A 87 1.39 -4.04 10.46
C MET A 87 1.72 -5.53 10.50
N PRO A 88 0.71 -6.40 10.78
CA PRO A 88 0.87 -7.85 10.69
C PRO A 88 1.20 -8.27 9.26
N ARG A 89 2.17 -9.19 9.12
CA ARG A 89 2.58 -9.76 7.84
C ARG A 89 1.92 -11.13 7.62
N PRO A 90 1.76 -11.57 6.36
CA PRO A 90 2.22 -10.96 5.12
C PRO A 90 1.26 -9.87 4.58
N PHE A 91 1.81 -8.88 3.90
CA PHE A 91 1.05 -7.90 3.11
C PHE A 91 1.87 -7.38 1.93
N THR A 92 1.21 -6.64 1.05
CA THR A 92 1.82 -5.89 -0.05
C THR A 92 1.31 -4.45 -0.03
N LEU A 93 2.17 -3.47 -0.20
CA LEU A 93 1.76 -2.08 -0.38
C LEU A 93 1.58 -1.74 -1.86
N ASN A 94 0.53 -1.03 -2.21
CA ASN A 94 0.49 -0.23 -3.43
C ASN A 94 0.84 1.20 -3.04
N ILE A 95 1.94 1.69 -3.56
CA ILE A 95 2.50 2.99 -3.19
C ILE A 95 2.21 3.97 -4.32
N PHE A 96 1.49 5.02 -3.97
CA PHE A 96 1.11 6.10 -4.89
C PHE A 96 1.69 7.42 -4.40
N SER A 97 2.04 8.29 -5.33
CA SER A 97 2.34 9.69 -5.05
C SER A 97 1.06 10.51 -5.17
N LEU A 98 0.85 11.45 -4.26
CA LEU A 98 -0.26 12.38 -4.37
C LEU A 98 -0.20 13.09 -5.71
N ARG A 99 -1.32 13.18 -6.40
CA ARG A 99 -1.50 14.01 -7.60
C ARG A 99 -2.83 14.71 -7.51
N LEU A 100 -2.85 15.95 -7.97
CA LEU A 100 -4.07 16.72 -7.98
C LEU A 100 -4.93 16.31 -9.18
N MET A 101 -6.20 16.10 -8.91
CA MET A 101 -7.22 15.99 -9.94
C MET A 101 -7.92 17.33 -10.06
N PRO A 102 -8.06 17.89 -11.26
CA PRO A 102 -8.77 19.15 -11.48
C PRO A 102 -10.17 19.12 -10.85
N ASN A 103 -10.62 20.26 -10.36
CA ASN A 103 -11.96 20.44 -9.80
C ASN A 103 -12.28 19.60 -8.56
N THR A 104 -11.27 19.04 -7.87
CA THR A 104 -11.48 18.36 -6.60
C THR A 104 -11.33 19.31 -5.41
N GLU A 105 -11.97 18.98 -4.31
CA GLU A 105 -11.86 19.76 -3.08
C GLU A 105 -10.41 19.80 -2.56
N LEU A 106 -9.66 18.69 -2.71
CA LEU A 106 -8.25 18.62 -2.36
C LEU A 106 -7.41 19.65 -3.15
N ALA A 107 -7.67 19.77 -4.47
CA ALA A 107 -6.99 20.77 -5.29
C ALA A 107 -7.31 22.20 -4.82
N ASN A 108 -8.58 22.47 -4.46
CA ASN A 108 -9.00 23.76 -3.93
C ASN A 108 -8.37 24.06 -2.57
N GLN A 109 -8.25 23.08 -1.70
CA GLN A 109 -7.59 23.22 -0.37
C GLN A 109 -6.11 23.55 -0.52
N LEU A 110 -5.38 22.85 -1.40
CA LEU A 110 -3.96 23.13 -1.63
C LEU A 110 -3.75 24.51 -2.29
N LYS A 111 -4.61 24.87 -3.22
CA LYS A 111 -4.60 26.23 -3.81
C LYS A 111 -4.85 27.31 -2.77
N ALA A 112 -5.79 27.10 -1.82
CA ALA A 112 -6.05 28.04 -0.73
C ALA A 112 -4.88 28.18 0.24
N LEU A 113 -4.01 27.17 0.31
CA LEU A 113 -2.77 27.17 1.11
C LEU A 113 -1.55 27.68 0.32
N ASP A 114 -1.76 28.14 -0.93
CA ASP A 114 -0.69 28.55 -1.86
C ASP A 114 0.36 27.44 -2.12
N ILE A 115 -0.10 26.20 -2.11
CA ILE A 115 0.76 25.02 -2.34
C ILE A 115 0.57 24.55 -3.78
N THR A 116 1.63 24.67 -4.58
CA THR A 116 1.71 24.06 -5.91
C THR A 116 2.11 22.59 -5.81
N HIS A 117 1.36 21.73 -6.49
CA HIS A 117 1.63 20.29 -6.51
C HIS A 117 1.26 19.71 -7.88
N PRO A 118 2.03 18.75 -8.44
CA PRO A 118 1.77 18.19 -9.75
C PRO A 118 0.37 17.59 -9.88
N THR A 119 -0.28 17.83 -11.01
CA THR A 119 -1.54 17.20 -11.38
C THR A 119 -1.31 15.79 -11.94
N ILE A 120 -2.38 15.01 -12.05
CA ILE A 120 -2.33 13.67 -12.65
C ILE A 120 -1.98 13.73 -14.16
N GLU A 121 -2.24 14.84 -14.82
CA GLU A 121 -1.93 15.06 -16.23
C GLU A 121 -0.44 15.36 -16.44
N GLU A 122 0.18 16.06 -15.49
CA GLU A 122 1.59 16.44 -15.55
C GLU A 122 2.53 15.30 -15.17
N LEU A 123 2.15 14.47 -14.17
CA LEU A 123 3.02 13.44 -13.65
C LEU A 123 2.21 12.23 -13.15
N SER A 124 2.65 11.04 -13.54
CA SER A 124 2.03 9.80 -13.09
C SER A 124 2.02 9.65 -11.56
N TYR A 125 0.88 9.23 -11.02
CA TYR A 125 0.71 8.94 -9.59
C TYR A 125 1.55 7.74 -9.10
N THR A 126 2.15 6.97 -9.99
CA THR A 126 3.06 5.88 -9.64
C THR A 126 4.50 6.32 -9.44
N LEU A 127 4.83 7.57 -9.80
CA LEU A 127 6.17 8.14 -9.66
C LEU A 127 6.26 8.91 -8.35
N VAL A 128 6.78 8.26 -7.32
CA VAL A 128 7.04 8.91 -6.02
C VAL A 128 8.36 9.67 -6.07
N LYS A 129 8.51 10.69 -5.23
CA LYS A 129 9.75 11.46 -5.09
C LYS A 129 10.88 10.54 -4.58
N PRO A 130 12.14 10.75 -5.03
CA PRO A 130 13.29 9.94 -4.60
C PRO A 130 13.79 10.35 -3.20
N SER A 131 12.86 10.49 -2.25
CA SER A 131 13.14 10.89 -0.88
C SER A 131 13.53 9.70 0.00
N PHE A 132 14.24 9.97 1.10
CA PHE A 132 14.62 8.95 2.06
C PHE A 132 13.40 8.27 2.70
N ALA A 133 12.35 9.03 3.01
CA ALA A 133 11.10 8.49 3.56
C ALA A 133 10.45 7.48 2.60
N ASN A 134 10.38 7.79 1.32
CA ASN A 134 9.79 6.88 0.32
C ASN A 134 10.61 5.60 0.15
N ILE A 135 11.94 5.71 0.17
CA ILE A 135 12.84 4.55 0.16
C ILE A 135 12.57 3.64 1.36
N LEU A 136 12.38 4.22 2.56
CA LEU A 136 12.04 3.44 3.76
C LEU A 136 10.70 2.73 3.63
N VAL A 137 9.67 3.34 3.02
CA VAL A 137 8.38 2.68 2.78
C VAL A 137 8.55 1.42 1.93
N TYR A 138 9.30 1.51 0.81
CA TYR A 138 9.61 0.34 -0.02
C TYR A 138 10.44 -0.70 0.74
N ALA A 139 11.43 -0.27 1.51
CA ALA A 139 12.26 -1.17 2.30
C ALA A 139 11.44 -1.94 3.34
N ILE A 140 10.53 -1.28 4.05
CA ILE A 140 9.64 -1.91 5.04
C ILE A 140 8.69 -2.92 4.36
N ASP A 141 8.20 -2.64 3.17
CA ASP A 141 7.37 -3.61 2.44
C ASP A 141 8.16 -4.90 2.12
N ILE A 142 9.42 -4.77 1.72
CA ILE A 142 10.26 -5.92 1.35
C ILE A 142 10.71 -6.71 2.58
N VAL A 143 11.24 -6.00 3.59
CA VAL A 143 11.85 -6.60 4.79
C VAL A 143 11.45 -5.82 6.04
N ARG A 144 11.38 -6.52 7.17
CA ARG A 144 11.21 -5.89 8.48
C ARG A 144 12.56 -5.83 9.18
N PRO A 145 13.25 -4.66 9.15
CA PRO A 145 14.53 -4.54 9.84
C PRO A 145 14.35 -4.62 11.36
N PRO A 146 15.42 -4.91 12.13
CA PRO A 146 15.35 -4.86 13.59
C PRO A 146 14.84 -3.49 14.10
N ARG A 147 13.99 -3.49 15.13
CA ARG A 147 13.32 -2.27 15.62
C ARG A 147 14.30 -1.15 15.95
N LYS A 148 15.41 -1.46 16.62
CA LYS A 148 16.42 -0.46 16.98
C LYS A 148 17.03 0.22 15.74
N PHE A 149 17.30 -0.55 14.69
CA PHE A 149 17.84 -0.03 13.44
C PHE A 149 16.78 0.81 12.70
N PHE A 150 15.54 0.36 12.67
CA PHE A 150 14.43 1.13 12.09
C PHE A 150 14.27 2.49 12.80
N GLU A 151 14.20 2.53 14.13
CA GLU A 151 14.07 3.79 14.89
C GLU A 151 15.29 4.70 14.70
N PHE A 152 16.50 4.14 14.53
CA PHE A 152 17.67 4.92 14.14
C PHE A 152 17.50 5.61 12.79
N LEU A 153 16.99 4.89 11.77
CA LEU A 153 16.75 5.44 10.44
C LEU A 153 15.69 6.56 10.46
N LEU A 154 14.69 6.47 11.34
CA LEU A 154 13.64 7.50 11.46
C LEU A 154 14.19 8.89 11.86
N LYS A 155 15.38 8.96 12.46
CA LYS A 155 16.02 10.24 12.82
C LYS A 155 16.33 11.11 11.59
N TYR A 156 16.55 10.50 10.44
CA TYR A 156 16.91 11.15 9.17
C TYR A 156 15.71 11.48 8.29
N VAL A 157 14.51 11.10 8.70
CA VAL A 157 13.27 11.38 7.97
C VAL A 157 12.91 12.86 8.10
N LYS A 158 12.64 13.48 6.96
CA LYS A 158 12.14 14.86 6.84
C LYS A 158 10.70 14.86 6.29
N PRO A 159 9.92 15.91 6.55
CA PRO A 159 8.58 16.06 5.96
C PRO A 159 8.66 16.34 4.45
N TYR A 160 7.60 16.02 3.73
CA TYR A 160 7.55 16.26 2.28
C TYR A 160 7.48 17.75 1.90
N SER A 161 7.14 18.63 2.85
CA SER A 161 7.12 20.09 2.70
C SER A 161 8.52 20.72 2.70
N GLU A 162 9.54 20.03 3.23
CA GLU A 162 10.92 20.53 3.30
C GLU A 162 11.75 20.02 2.11
N PRO A 163 12.80 20.77 1.73
CA PRO A 163 13.80 20.29 0.79
C PRO A 163 14.44 18.99 1.31
N GLN A 164 14.32 17.95 0.53
CA GLN A 164 14.86 16.63 0.85
C GLN A 164 16.07 16.32 -0.03
N GLY A 165 16.97 15.51 0.51
CA GLY A 165 18.00 14.89 -0.35
C GLY A 165 17.30 13.99 -1.37
N GLU A 166 17.75 14.04 -2.60
CA GLU A 166 17.27 13.18 -3.67
C GLU A 166 18.18 11.98 -3.86
N TYR A 167 17.59 10.80 -3.82
CA TYR A 167 18.31 9.52 -3.93
C TYR A 167 17.75 8.66 -5.08
N PRO A 168 17.81 9.13 -6.34
CA PRO A 168 17.16 8.46 -7.47
C PRO A 168 17.68 7.05 -7.71
N THR A 169 19.00 6.83 -7.59
CA THR A 169 19.61 5.49 -7.75
C THR A 169 19.14 4.53 -6.66
N ALA A 170 19.11 4.99 -5.40
CA ALA A 170 18.65 4.15 -4.29
C ALA A 170 17.13 3.82 -4.43
N LEU A 171 16.31 4.80 -4.84
CA LEU A 171 14.91 4.56 -5.12
C LEU A 171 14.73 3.56 -6.27
N PHE A 172 15.50 3.69 -7.35
CA PHE A 172 15.44 2.76 -8.48
C PHE A 172 15.76 1.32 -8.03
N LEU A 173 16.83 1.13 -7.27
CA LEU A 173 17.23 -0.20 -6.77
C LEU A 173 16.17 -0.82 -5.84
N ILE A 174 15.72 -0.08 -4.84
CA ILE A 174 14.73 -0.61 -3.88
C ILE A 174 13.38 -0.88 -4.56
N ARG A 175 12.98 -0.05 -5.51
CA ARG A 175 11.77 -0.23 -6.29
C ARG A 175 11.87 -1.45 -7.21
N THR A 176 13.04 -1.71 -7.78
CA THR A 176 13.30 -2.93 -8.56
C THR A 176 13.12 -4.18 -7.69
N LEU A 177 13.73 -4.20 -6.49
CA LEU A 177 13.55 -5.31 -5.53
C LEU A 177 12.09 -5.49 -5.12
N TYR A 178 11.38 -4.40 -4.88
CA TYR A 178 9.95 -4.43 -4.62
C TYR A 178 9.14 -5.02 -5.78
N MET A 179 9.46 -4.66 -7.03
CA MET A 179 8.79 -5.22 -8.21
C MET A 179 9.11 -6.71 -8.40
N VAL A 180 10.35 -7.14 -8.14
CA VAL A 180 10.74 -8.55 -8.14
C VAL A 180 9.94 -9.33 -7.08
N LYS A 181 9.87 -8.83 -5.83
CA LYS A 181 9.04 -9.43 -4.77
C LYS A 181 7.58 -9.60 -5.21
N ARG A 182 7.00 -8.56 -5.83
CA ARG A 182 5.63 -8.61 -6.35
C ARG A 182 5.48 -9.65 -7.45
N GLY A 183 6.39 -9.68 -8.41
CA GLY A 183 6.41 -10.67 -9.50
C GLY A 183 6.47 -12.11 -8.96
N LEU A 184 7.35 -12.38 -8.00
CA LEU A 184 7.44 -13.68 -7.33
C LEU A 184 6.14 -14.05 -6.61
N ASN A 185 5.48 -13.08 -5.94
CA ASN A 185 4.18 -13.32 -5.34
C ASN A 185 3.11 -13.68 -6.39
N HIS A 186 3.05 -12.95 -7.52
CA HIS A 186 2.13 -13.28 -8.61
C HIS A 186 2.36 -14.70 -9.14
N LEU A 187 3.61 -15.10 -9.34
CA LEU A 187 3.95 -16.46 -9.77
C LEU A 187 3.56 -17.49 -8.70
N ARG A 188 3.90 -17.26 -7.44
CA ARG A 188 3.58 -18.17 -6.33
C ARG A 188 2.09 -18.43 -6.20
N PHE A 189 1.28 -17.39 -6.37
CA PHE A 189 -0.18 -17.48 -6.21
C PHE A 189 -0.91 -17.73 -7.53
N LEU A 190 -0.21 -17.88 -8.67
CA LEU A 190 -0.78 -17.96 -10.02
C LEU A 190 -1.72 -16.79 -10.32
N ASP A 191 -1.40 -15.61 -9.80
CA ASP A 191 -2.24 -14.43 -9.87
C ASP A 191 -1.88 -13.54 -11.06
N PHE A 192 -2.33 -13.91 -12.25
CA PHE A 192 -2.06 -13.18 -13.49
C PHE A 192 -3.17 -12.20 -13.90
N SER A 193 -4.23 -12.09 -13.11
CA SER A 193 -5.39 -11.27 -13.46
C SER A 193 -5.12 -9.75 -13.55
N TYR A 194 -4.01 -9.28 -13.01
CA TYR A 194 -3.60 -7.87 -13.10
C TYR A 194 -2.79 -7.53 -14.37
N PHE A 195 -2.35 -8.54 -15.10
CA PHE A 195 -1.54 -8.31 -16.29
C PHE A 195 -2.43 -8.11 -17.51
N PRO A 196 -2.22 -7.07 -18.32
CA PRO A 196 -2.97 -6.88 -19.56
C PRO A 196 -2.58 -7.93 -20.61
N GLY A 197 -3.47 -8.11 -21.58
CA GLY A 197 -3.21 -8.97 -22.75
C GLY A 197 -3.12 -10.45 -22.41
N PHE A 198 -2.15 -11.14 -23.01
CA PHE A 198 -2.00 -12.59 -22.96
C PHE A 198 -1.89 -13.17 -21.54
N MET A 199 -1.15 -12.53 -20.65
CA MET A 199 -1.01 -12.97 -19.25
C MET A 199 -2.33 -12.89 -18.48
N GLY A 200 -3.12 -11.84 -18.72
CA GLY A 200 -4.47 -11.74 -18.15
C GLY A 200 -5.41 -12.83 -18.66
N ALA A 201 -5.29 -13.20 -19.94
CA ALA A 201 -6.04 -14.31 -20.54
C ALA A 201 -5.66 -15.64 -19.87
N ILE A 202 -4.38 -15.90 -19.62
CA ILE A 202 -3.92 -17.08 -18.87
C ILE A 202 -4.56 -17.12 -17.48
N GLY A 203 -4.54 -16.00 -16.75
CA GLY A 203 -5.16 -15.90 -15.42
C GLY A 203 -6.66 -16.21 -15.46
N TYR A 204 -7.37 -15.69 -16.45
CA TYR A 204 -8.79 -15.98 -16.66
C TYR A 204 -9.03 -17.48 -16.91
N TRP A 205 -8.25 -18.11 -17.78
CA TRP A 205 -8.39 -19.54 -18.06
C TRP A 205 -8.04 -20.41 -16.87
N PHE A 206 -7.02 -20.05 -16.08
CA PHE A 206 -6.68 -20.76 -14.85
C PHE A 206 -7.83 -20.71 -13.83
N ALA A 207 -8.47 -19.56 -13.70
CA ALA A 207 -9.64 -19.42 -12.84
C ALA A 207 -10.82 -20.26 -13.36
N LYS A 208 -11.14 -20.16 -14.66
CA LYS A 208 -12.25 -20.87 -15.29
C LYS A 208 -12.08 -22.38 -15.27
N ALA A 209 -10.86 -22.87 -15.50
CA ALA A 209 -10.53 -24.31 -15.46
C ALA A 209 -10.41 -24.88 -14.03
N GLY A 210 -10.60 -24.07 -12.99
CA GLY A 210 -10.45 -24.51 -11.61
C GLY A 210 -8.99 -24.70 -11.14
N ILE A 211 -7.99 -24.44 -12.01
CA ILE A 211 -6.57 -24.61 -11.72
C ILE A 211 -6.16 -23.70 -10.55
N LEU A 212 -6.62 -22.46 -10.56
CA LEU A 212 -6.33 -21.50 -9.48
C LEU A 212 -6.85 -22.00 -8.15
N ARG A 213 -8.09 -22.50 -8.09
CA ARG A 213 -8.71 -23.07 -6.90
C ARG A 213 -7.97 -24.32 -6.42
N PHE A 214 -7.64 -25.23 -7.33
CA PHE A 214 -6.85 -26.43 -7.02
C PHE A 214 -5.49 -26.05 -6.41
N TRP A 215 -4.77 -25.11 -7.04
CA TRP A 215 -3.46 -24.62 -6.57
C TRP A 215 -3.54 -24.03 -5.16
N HIS A 216 -4.52 -23.18 -4.92
CA HIS A 216 -4.70 -22.55 -3.60
C HIS A 216 -5.03 -23.56 -2.51
N LEU A 217 -5.90 -24.53 -2.78
CA LEU A 217 -6.34 -25.51 -1.79
C LEU A 217 -5.32 -26.62 -1.54
N HIS A 218 -4.67 -27.12 -2.57
CA HIS A 218 -3.84 -28.33 -2.47
C HIS A 218 -2.34 -28.04 -2.44
N VAL A 219 -1.87 -27.00 -3.11
CA VAL A 219 -0.45 -26.62 -3.16
C VAL A 219 -0.12 -25.59 -2.08
N LEU A 220 -0.87 -24.49 -2.02
CA LEU A 220 -0.67 -23.45 -1.00
C LEU A 220 -1.37 -23.78 0.31
N LYS A 221 -2.23 -24.81 0.33
CA LYS A 221 -2.97 -25.26 1.53
C LYS A 221 -3.79 -24.16 2.20
N PHE A 222 -4.41 -23.30 1.39
CA PHE A 222 -5.41 -22.37 1.89
C PHE A 222 -6.57 -23.16 2.50
N ARG A 223 -6.89 -22.88 3.76
CA ARG A 223 -7.94 -23.58 4.51
C ARG A 223 -9.16 -22.68 4.68
#